data_ab654dca62b30697aedfd09f4f6a4388
#
_entry.id   ab654dca62b30697aedfd09f4f6a4388
#
_cell.length_a   1.000
_cell.length_b   1.000
_cell.length_c   1.000
_cell.angle_alpha   90.00
_cell.angle_beta   90.00
_cell.angle_gamma   90.00
#
_symmetry.space_group_name_H-M   'P 1'
#
loop_
_entity.id
_entity.type
_entity.pdbx_description
1 polymer ?
#
loop_
_entity_poly.entity_id
_entity_poly.type
_entity_poly.pdbx_seq_one_letter_code
_entity_poly.pdbx_strand_id
1 'polypeptide(L)'
;TVDQISQEIFIVRKDEKERLLEKVLGEHKDSALVFTRTKHGARRIMRAVRAMGHSASELHSNRSLNQRREALDGFKSGKYRVLVATDIAARGIDVHGIGVVVNYDLPSQADDYVHRIGRTARAGAAGHAVSFAMPDEERGVRAIERLIRKNLQISKLPELPPARIRPGPD
;
A
#
# COMPACT_ATOMS: atom_id res chain seq x y z
N THR A 1 9.23 -3.14 15.98
CA THR A 1 10.02 -4.01 15.11
C THR A 1 9.13 -4.71 14.08
N VAL A 2 9.73 -5.25 13.05
CA VAL A 2 9.02 -6.01 12.00
C VAL A 2 8.22 -7.17 12.58
N ASP A 3 8.71 -7.78 13.66
CA ASP A 3 8.04 -8.92 14.30
C ASP A 3 6.72 -8.55 14.98
N GLN A 4 6.51 -7.27 15.28
CA GLN A 4 5.29 -6.78 15.90
C GLN A 4 4.22 -6.42 14.86
N ILE A 5 4.54 -6.53 13.59
CA ILE A 5 3.64 -6.18 12.49
C ILE A 5 3.03 -7.48 11.96
N SER A 6 1.70 -7.52 11.91
CA SER A 6 0.98 -8.59 11.22
C SER A 6 1.27 -8.48 9.73
N GLN A 7 1.77 -9.54 9.13
CA GLN A 7 2.20 -9.54 7.74
C GLN A 7 1.51 -10.66 6.98
N GLU A 8 0.78 -10.32 5.96
CA GLU A 8 0.17 -11.32 5.08
C GLU A 8 0.39 -10.96 3.61
N ILE A 9 0.32 -11.96 2.77
CA ILE A 9 0.48 -11.80 1.34
C ILE A 9 -0.65 -12.52 0.62
N PHE A 10 -1.20 -11.88 -0.41
CA PHE A 10 -2.16 -12.49 -1.32
C PHE A 10 -1.50 -12.72 -2.67
N ILE A 11 -1.68 -13.91 -3.22
CA ILE A 11 -1.31 -14.18 -4.61
C ILE A 11 -2.52 -13.80 -5.47
N VAL A 12 -2.35 -12.83 -6.35
CA VAL A 12 -3.44 -12.20 -7.07
C VAL A 12 -2.99 -11.85 -8.49
N ARG A 13 -3.91 -11.92 -9.45
CA ARG A 13 -3.62 -11.48 -10.82
C ARG A 13 -3.68 -9.96 -10.91
N LYS A 14 -2.97 -9.42 -11.90
CA LYS A 14 -2.89 -7.97 -12.12
C LYS A 14 -4.29 -7.35 -12.23
N ASP A 15 -5.20 -7.98 -12.95
CA ASP A 15 -6.57 -7.46 -13.17
C ASP A 15 -7.47 -7.56 -11.94
N GLU A 16 -7.01 -8.24 -10.87
CA GLU A 16 -7.75 -8.39 -9.63
C GLU A 16 -7.25 -7.47 -8.51
N LYS A 17 -6.09 -6.83 -8.68
CA LYS A 17 -5.46 -6.04 -7.61
C LYS A 17 -6.33 -4.90 -7.10
N GLU A 18 -7.00 -4.16 -7.99
CA GLU A 18 -7.85 -3.04 -7.55
C GLU A 18 -9.03 -3.53 -6.71
N ARG A 19 -9.65 -4.64 -7.11
CA ARG A 19 -10.76 -5.22 -6.36
C ARG A 19 -10.30 -5.76 -5.00
N LEU A 20 -9.11 -6.33 -4.94
CA LEU A 20 -8.52 -6.75 -3.68
C LEU A 20 -8.21 -5.56 -2.78
N LEU A 21 -7.70 -4.47 -3.35
CA LEU A 21 -7.47 -3.24 -2.60
C LEU A 21 -8.77 -2.71 -2.00
N GLU A 22 -9.85 -2.71 -2.75
CA GLU A 22 -11.17 -2.29 -2.24
C GLU A 22 -11.58 -3.15 -1.04
N LYS A 23 -11.38 -4.46 -1.13
CA LYS A 23 -11.68 -5.39 -0.04
C LYS A 23 -10.85 -5.09 1.21
N VAL A 24 -9.55 -4.90 1.04
CA VAL A 24 -8.62 -4.60 2.15
C VAL A 24 -8.97 -3.27 2.81
N LEU A 25 -9.25 -2.23 2.03
CA LEU A 25 -9.63 -0.92 2.58
C LEU A 25 -10.98 -0.96 3.30
N GLY A 26 -11.88 -1.86 2.91
CA GLY A 26 -13.14 -2.09 3.60
C GLY A 26 -12.97 -2.79 4.95
N GLU A 27 -11.97 -3.62 5.09
CA GLU A 27 -11.68 -4.36 6.32
C GLU A 27 -10.83 -3.57 7.32
N HIS A 28 -9.88 -2.75 6.82
CA HIS A 28 -9.01 -1.91 7.63
C HIS A 28 -9.47 -0.45 7.49
N LYS A 29 -10.31 -0.01 8.42
CA LYS A 29 -11.00 1.29 8.29
C LYS A 29 -10.20 2.51 8.74
N ASP A 30 -9.03 2.29 9.32
CA ASP A 30 -8.11 3.37 9.72
C ASP A 30 -7.32 3.91 8.53
N SER A 31 -6.30 4.71 8.82
CA SER A 31 -5.42 5.24 7.79
C SER A 31 -4.70 4.13 7.03
N ALA A 32 -4.51 4.33 5.73
CA ALA A 32 -3.85 3.38 4.85
C ALA A 32 -2.78 4.06 4.00
N LEU A 33 -1.60 3.47 3.97
CA LEU A 33 -0.52 3.88 3.08
C LEU A 33 -0.35 2.80 2.03
N VAL A 34 -0.57 3.13 0.77
CA VAL A 34 -0.53 2.19 -0.35
C VAL A 34 0.70 2.48 -1.20
N PHE A 35 1.56 1.50 -1.34
CA PHE A 35 2.77 1.62 -2.15
C PHE A 35 2.58 1.03 -3.53
N THR A 36 2.96 1.82 -4.55
CA THR A 36 3.04 1.39 -5.92
C THR A 36 4.47 1.54 -6.42
N ARG A 37 4.81 0.81 -7.47
CA ARG A 37 6.18 0.83 -8.02
C ARG A 37 6.49 2.10 -8.80
N THR A 38 5.49 2.66 -9.49
CA THR A 38 5.69 3.80 -10.40
C THR A 38 4.79 4.97 -10.05
N LYS A 39 5.22 6.18 -10.44
CA LYS A 39 4.43 7.40 -10.29
C LYS A 39 3.10 7.34 -11.04
N HIS A 40 3.09 6.76 -12.23
CA HIS A 40 1.85 6.59 -12.99
C HIS A 40 0.89 5.61 -12.29
N GLY A 41 1.44 4.54 -11.73
CA GLY A 41 0.67 3.61 -10.91
C GLY A 41 0.08 4.29 -9.68
N ALA A 42 0.87 5.14 -9.00
CA ALA A 42 0.40 5.87 -7.83
C ALA A 42 -0.81 6.74 -8.18
N ARG A 43 -0.74 7.48 -9.27
CA ARG A 43 -1.85 8.34 -9.71
C ARG A 43 -3.08 7.52 -10.08
N ARG A 44 -2.90 6.44 -10.82
CA ARG A 44 -4.01 5.57 -11.23
C ARG A 44 -4.72 4.96 -10.03
N ILE A 45 -3.97 4.47 -9.07
CA ILE A 45 -4.52 3.83 -7.88
C ILE A 45 -5.16 4.87 -6.94
N MET A 46 -4.58 6.06 -6.82
CA MET A 46 -5.21 7.14 -6.05
C MET A 46 -6.60 7.47 -6.60
N ARG A 47 -6.73 7.58 -7.93
CA ARG A 47 -8.02 7.82 -8.58
C ARG A 47 -9.00 6.67 -8.36
N ALA A 48 -8.52 5.42 -8.45
CA ALA A 48 -9.34 4.24 -8.18
C ALA A 48 -9.86 4.24 -6.74
N VAL A 49 -9.01 4.57 -5.77
CA VAL A 49 -9.37 4.64 -4.35
C VAL A 49 -10.45 5.71 -4.13
N ARG A 50 -10.33 6.87 -4.77
CA ARG A 50 -11.37 7.90 -4.72
C ARG A 50 -12.70 7.40 -5.28
N ALA A 51 -12.65 6.64 -6.38
CA ALA A 51 -13.85 6.04 -6.98
C ALA A 51 -14.50 5.01 -6.05
N MET A 52 -13.73 4.40 -5.15
CA MET A 52 -14.25 3.50 -4.11
C MET A 52 -14.95 4.26 -2.97
N GLY A 53 -14.86 5.59 -2.95
CA GLY A 53 -15.50 6.42 -1.93
C GLY A 53 -14.59 6.86 -0.80
N HIS A 54 -13.27 6.64 -0.90
CA HIS A 54 -12.32 7.05 0.14
C HIS A 54 -11.64 8.36 -0.23
N SER A 55 -11.37 9.19 0.78
CA SER A 55 -10.51 10.35 0.59
C SER A 55 -9.07 9.88 0.39
N ALA A 56 -8.42 10.35 -0.66
CA ALA A 56 -7.08 9.91 -1.02
C ALA A 56 -6.26 11.01 -1.64
N SER A 57 -4.95 10.95 -1.45
CA SER A 57 -3.98 11.78 -2.13
C SER A 57 -2.80 10.93 -2.61
N GLU A 58 -1.89 11.54 -3.36
CA GLU A 58 -0.78 10.86 -3.99
C GLU A 58 0.55 11.54 -3.66
N LEU A 59 1.62 10.74 -3.58
CA LEU A 59 2.95 11.21 -3.26
C LEU A 59 3.97 10.54 -4.18
N HIS A 60 4.48 11.28 -5.18
CA HIS A 60 5.48 10.79 -6.13
C HIS A 60 6.26 11.94 -6.75
N SER A 61 7.25 11.63 -7.59
CA SER A 61 8.21 12.61 -8.11
C SER A 61 7.60 13.68 -9.02
N ASN A 62 6.42 13.45 -9.61
CA ASN A 62 5.74 14.45 -10.45
C ASN A 62 4.93 15.46 -9.65
N ARG A 63 4.92 15.34 -8.33
CA ARG A 63 4.24 16.30 -7.45
C ARG A 63 5.21 17.42 -7.08
N SER A 64 4.72 18.67 -7.07
CA SER A 64 5.50 19.80 -6.58
C SER A 64 5.72 19.68 -5.06
N LEU A 65 6.67 20.46 -4.54
CA LEU A 65 6.93 20.51 -3.09
C LEU A 65 5.66 20.88 -2.31
N ASN A 66 4.92 21.89 -2.77
CA ASN A 66 3.68 22.32 -2.12
C ASN A 66 2.59 21.22 -2.18
N GLN A 67 2.46 20.54 -3.30
CA GLN A 67 1.53 19.43 -3.44
C GLN A 67 1.91 18.26 -2.51
N ARG A 68 3.20 17.98 -2.37
CA ARG A 68 3.68 16.92 -1.47
C ARG A 68 3.41 17.25 -0.02
N ARG A 69 3.63 18.51 0.39
CA ARG A 69 3.30 18.97 1.74
C ARG A 69 1.81 18.87 2.02
N GLU A 70 0.99 19.29 1.08
CA GLU A 70 -0.47 19.22 1.23
C GLU A 70 -0.94 17.79 1.39
N ALA A 71 -0.40 16.85 0.58
CA ALA A 71 -0.73 15.42 0.68
C ALA A 71 -0.35 14.85 2.05
N LEU A 72 0.86 15.13 2.52
CA LEU A 72 1.34 14.65 3.82
C LEU A 72 0.58 15.26 4.99
N ASP A 73 0.37 16.56 4.98
CA ASP A 73 -0.37 17.25 6.05
C ASP A 73 -1.81 16.78 6.08
N GLY A 74 -2.43 16.61 4.92
CA GLY A 74 -3.79 16.07 4.82
C GLY A 74 -3.89 14.64 5.30
N PHE A 75 -2.89 13.82 5.04
CA PHE A 75 -2.86 12.45 5.53
C PHE A 75 -2.68 12.39 7.05
N LYS A 76 -1.76 13.19 7.58
CA LYS A 76 -1.53 13.27 9.04
C LYS A 76 -2.74 13.80 9.79
N SER A 77 -3.47 14.76 9.23
CA SER A 77 -4.65 15.35 9.87
C SER A 77 -5.92 14.51 9.72
N GLY A 78 -5.90 13.47 8.87
CA GLY A 78 -7.08 12.67 8.58
C GLY A 78 -7.95 13.21 7.45
N LYS A 79 -7.57 14.32 6.82
CA LYS A 79 -8.27 14.85 5.63
C LYS A 79 -8.27 13.78 4.52
N TYR A 80 -7.14 13.11 4.34
CA TYR A 80 -7.01 11.95 3.44
C TYR A 80 -6.86 10.69 4.27
N ARG A 81 -7.77 9.76 4.12
CA ARG A 81 -7.67 8.44 4.75
C ARG A 81 -6.57 7.60 4.14
N VAL A 82 -6.38 7.73 2.82
CA VAL A 82 -5.43 6.91 2.05
C VAL A 82 -4.39 7.79 1.38
N LEU A 83 -3.13 7.43 1.53
CA LEU A 83 -2.03 8.04 0.79
C LEU A 83 -1.42 6.97 -0.12
N VAL A 84 -1.36 7.25 -1.42
CA VAL A 84 -0.74 6.36 -2.40
C VAL A 84 0.61 6.93 -2.78
N ALA A 85 1.68 6.16 -2.60
CA ALA A 85 3.03 6.68 -2.72
C ALA A 85 3.96 5.72 -3.45
N THR A 86 5.06 6.27 -3.98
CA THR A 86 6.21 5.48 -4.44
C THR A 86 7.29 5.48 -3.36
N ASP A 87 8.20 4.50 -3.39
CA ASP A 87 9.27 4.38 -2.40
C ASP A 87 10.16 5.62 -2.32
N ILE A 88 10.56 6.14 -3.48
CA ILE A 88 11.47 7.29 -3.53
C ILE A 88 10.84 8.51 -2.85
N ALA A 89 9.58 8.78 -3.14
CA ALA A 89 8.87 9.92 -2.58
C ALA A 89 8.59 9.75 -1.09
N ALA A 90 8.43 8.52 -0.63
CA ALA A 90 8.16 8.22 0.78
C ALA A 90 9.40 8.21 1.67
N ARG A 91 10.60 8.20 1.08
CA ARG A 91 11.84 8.24 1.86
C ARG A 91 11.95 9.53 2.66
N GLY A 92 12.34 9.40 3.93
CA GLY A 92 12.55 10.52 4.80
C GLY A 92 11.29 11.23 5.29
N ILE A 93 10.10 10.79 4.90
CA ILE A 93 8.88 11.36 5.43
C ILE A 93 8.63 10.85 6.85
N ASP A 94 8.11 11.74 7.68
CA ASP A 94 7.78 11.42 9.07
C ASP A 94 6.30 11.05 9.19
N VAL A 95 5.99 9.81 8.81
CA VAL A 95 4.64 9.26 8.92
C VAL A 95 4.73 7.89 9.58
N HIS A 96 4.11 7.77 10.74
CA HIS A 96 4.11 6.56 11.56
C HIS A 96 2.73 6.27 12.10
N GLY A 97 2.56 5.09 12.67
CA GLY A 97 1.30 4.72 13.32
C GLY A 97 0.14 4.56 12.35
N ILE A 98 0.43 4.22 11.11
CA ILE A 98 -0.57 4.02 10.07
C ILE A 98 -1.29 2.70 10.34
N GLY A 99 -2.61 2.67 10.16
CA GLY A 99 -3.43 1.49 10.44
C GLY A 99 -3.07 0.29 9.59
N VAL A 100 -2.87 0.49 8.28
CA VAL A 100 -2.45 -0.57 7.38
C VAL A 100 -1.51 -0.03 6.30
N VAL A 101 -0.44 -0.76 6.04
CA VAL A 101 0.42 -0.54 4.87
C VAL A 101 0.09 -1.61 3.84
N VAL A 102 -0.23 -1.18 2.62
CA VAL A 102 -0.55 -2.08 1.51
C VAL A 102 0.56 -1.97 0.47
N ASN A 103 1.22 -3.07 0.20
CA ASN A 103 2.14 -3.18 -0.92
C ASN A 103 1.34 -3.62 -2.15
N TYR A 104 0.76 -2.64 -2.85
CA TYR A 104 -0.01 -2.90 -4.07
C TYR A 104 0.87 -3.54 -5.14
N ASP A 105 2.11 -3.08 -5.22
CA ASP A 105 3.19 -3.73 -5.95
C ASP A 105 4.29 -4.13 -4.97
N LEU A 106 4.87 -5.31 -5.15
CA LEU A 106 6.03 -5.69 -4.38
C LEU A 106 7.19 -4.72 -4.67
N PRO A 107 8.03 -4.42 -3.67
CA PRO A 107 9.19 -3.58 -3.91
C PRO A 107 10.18 -4.27 -4.84
N SER A 108 10.88 -3.47 -5.67
CA SER A 108 11.94 -3.98 -6.54
C SER A 108 13.14 -4.52 -5.75
N GLN A 109 13.38 -3.93 -4.57
CA GLN A 109 14.44 -4.34 -3.65
C GLN A 109 13.81 -4.83 -2.36
N ALA A 110 14.24 -5.99 -1.88
CA ALA A 110 13.68 -6.58 -0.67
C ALA A 110 13.84 -5.66 0.56
N ASP A 111 14.92 -4.88 0.63
CA ASP A 111 15.14 -3.92 1.72
C ASP A 111 14.02 -2.89 1.86
N ASP A 112 13.42 -2.49 0.75
CA ASP A 112 12.32 -1.52 0.78
C ASP A 112 11.07 -2.07 1.46
N TYR A 113 10.90 -3.38 1.47
CA TYR A 113 9.78 -4.01 2.18
C TYR A 113 9.76 -3.62 3.66
N VAL A 114 10.89 -3.73 4.33
CA VAL A 114 11.02 -3.39 5.75
C VAL A 114 10.76 -1.90 5.98
N HIS A 115 11.29 -1.04 5.11
CA HIS A 115 11.05 0.40 5.19
C HIS A 115 9.58 0.76 4.99
N ARG A 116 8.90 0.08 4.05
CA ARG A 116 7.48 0.30 3.81
C ARG A 116 6.64 -0.08 5.02
N ILE A 117 6.79 -1.32 5.51
CA ILE A 117 5.90 -1.82 6.57
C ILE A 117 6.19 -1.19 7.93
N GLY A 118 7.41 -0.66 8.14
CA GLY A 118 7.75 0.05 9.38
C GLY A 118 6.88 1.27 9.64
N ARG A 119 6.14 1.76 8.66
CA ARG A 119 5.24 2.90 8.82
C ARG A 119 3.97 2.56 9.60
N THR A 120 3.62 1.28 9.71
CA THR A 120 2.46 0.86 10.51
C THR A 120 2.79 0.55 11.97
N ALA A 121 4.07 0.40 12.31
CA ALA A 121 4.47 0.10 13.68
C ALA A 121 4.17 1.29 14.62
N ARG A 122 3.56 1.00 15.77
CA ARG A 122 3.27 1.96 16.83
C ARG A 122 3.85 1.46 18.13
N ALA A 123 4.25 2.38 19.02
CA ALA A 123 4.61 2.01 20.39
C ALA A 123 3.39 1.42 21.09
N GLY A 124 3.46 0.15 21.50
CA GLY A 124 2.42 -0.53 22.25
C GLY A 124 1.20 -0.98 21.46
N ALA A 125 1.19 -0.86 20.13
CA ALA A 125 0.08 -1.32 19.30
C ALA A 125 0.59 -2.10 18.08
N ALA A 126 -0.14 -3.15 17.71
CA ALA A 126 0.18 -3.96 16.53
C ALA A 126 -0.12 -3.19 15.25
N GLY A 127 0.79 -3.30 14.27
CA GLY A 127 0.58 -2.80 12.93
C GLY A 127 0.13 -3.91 11.97
N HIS A 128 -0.31 -3.53 10.79
CA HIS A 128 -0.75 -4.46 9.74
C HIS A 128 -0.11 -4.11 8.41
N ALA A 129 0.41 -5.13 7.74
CA ALA A 129 0.95 -5.02 6.40
C ALA A 129 0.34 -6.10 5.52
N VAL A 130 -0.16 -5.68 4.36
CA VAL A 130 -0.78 -6.57 3.38
C VAL A 130 -0.04 -6.38 2.05
N SER A 131 0.44 -7.46 1.47
CA SER A 131 1.17 -7.41 0.21
C SER A 131 0.45 -8.19 -0.89
N PHE A 132 0.49 -7.65 -2.11
CA PHE A 132 -0.06 -8.29 -3.29
C PHE A 132 1.10 -8.79 -4.15
N ALA A 133 1.13 -10.07 -4.43
CA ALA A 133 2.10 -10.68 -5.32
C ALA A 133 1.39 -11.37 -6.47
N MET A 134 1.92 -11.22 -7.68
CA MET A 134 1.42 -11.98 -8.81
C MET A 134 2.05 -13.37 -8.83
N PRO A 135 1.41 -14.37 -9.49
CA PRO A 135 1.94 -15.73 -9.51
C PRO A 135 3.38 -15.87 -10.00
N ASP A 136 3.84 -14.94 -10.86
CA ASP A 136 5.20 -14.93 -11.39
C ASP A 136 6.21 -14.17 -10.50
N GLU A 137 5.80 -13.68 -9.35
CA GLU A 137 6.64 -12.90 -8.43
C GLU A 137 7.18 -13.70 -7.24
N GLU A 138 7.19 -15.01 -7.34
CA GLU A 138 7.63 -15.90 -6.26
C GLU A 138 9.06 -15.58 -5.76
N ARG A 139 9.97 -15.23 -6.68
CA ARG A 139 11.35 -14.89 -6.31
C ARG A 139 11.40 -13.65 -5.42
N GLY A 140 10.57 -12.65 -5.70
CA GLY A 140 10.47 -11.45 -4.88
C GLY A 140 9.97 -11.76 -3.48
N VAL A 141 8.97 -12.61 -3.37
CA VAL A 141 8.45 -13.06 -2.06
C VAL A 141 9.53 -13.78 -1.27
N ARG A 142 10.26 -14.70 -1.90
CA ARG A 142 11.34 -15.44 -1.24
C ARG A 142 12.49 -14.53 -0.80
N ALA A 143 12.83 -13.53 -1.62
CA ALA A 143 13.87 -12.57 -1.26
C ALA A 143 13.49 -11.79 0.01
N ILE A 144 12.22 -11.38 0.12
CA ILE A 144 11.69 -10.72 1.31
C ILE A 144 11.77 -11.67 2.52
N GLU A 145 11.30 -12.90 2.35
CA GLU A 145 11.32 -13.90 3.45
C GLU A 145 12.74 -14.16 3.96
N ARG A 146 13.72 -14.25 3.06
CA ARG A 146 15.13 -14.41 3.45
C ARG A 146 15.63 -13.22 4.24
N LEU A 147 15.27 -12.01 3.82
CA LEU A 147 15.71 -10.79 4.49
C LEU A 147 15.15 -10.70 5.91
N ILE A 148 13.86 -10.95 6.07
CA ILE A 148 13.19 -10.84 7.37
C ILE A 148 13.34 -12.11 8.22
N ARG A 149 13.93 -13.18 7.67
CA ARG A 149 14.15 -14.47 8.32
C ARG A 149 12.87 -15.10 8.84
N LYS A 150 11.81 -15.05 8.04
CA LYS A 150 10.50 -15.49 8.45
C LYS A 150 9.68 -15.79 7.19
N ASN A 151 8.86 -16.83 7.23
CA ASN A 151 7.92 -17.11 6.16
C ASN A 151 6.72 -16.18 6.29
N LEU A 152 6.29 -15.61 5.16
CA LEU A 152 5.10 -14.79 5.11
C LEU A 152 3.86 -15.67 5.03
N GLN A 153 2.82 -15.27 5.73
CA GLN A 153 1.54 -15.96 5.65
C GLN A 153 0.90 -15.69 4.29
N ILE A 154 0.72 -16.74 3.50
CA ILE A 154 -0.03 -16.64 2.24
C ILE A 154 -1.50 -16.84 2.58
N SER A 155 -2.26 -15.77 2.46
CA SER A 155 -3.68 -15.77 2.76
C SER A 155 -4.49 -16.21 1.54
N LYS A 156 -5.59 -16.90 1.79
CA LYS A 156 -6.52 -17.27 0.72
C LYS A 156 -7.16 -16.00 0.15
N LEU A 157 -7.20 -15.89 -1.18
CA LEU A 157 -7.85 -14.78 -1.84
C LEU A 157 -9.35 -14.77 -1.47
N PRO A 158 -9.87 -13.69 -0.88
CA PRO A 158 -11.29 -13.62 -0.52
C PRO A 158 -12.15 -13.44 -1.75
N GLU A 159 -13.48 -13.56 -1.57
CA GLU A 159 -14.41 -13.14 -2.59
C GLU A 159 -14.22 -11.65 -2.86
N LEU A 160 -13.99 -11.27 -4.11
CA LEU A 160 -13.70 -9.90 -4.49
C LEU A 160 -14.99 -9.18 -4.91
N PRO A 161 -15.09 -7.87 -4.59
CA PRO A 161 -16.20 -7.08 -5.10
C PRO A 161 -16.16 -7.03 -6.62
N PRO A 162 -17.30 -6.75 -7.31
CA PRO A 162 -17.32 -6.69 -8.77
C PRO A 162 -16.42 -5.58 -9.30
N ALA A 163 -15.87 -5.78 -10.49
CA ALA A 163 -15.07 -4.76 -11.15
C ALA A 163 -15.90 -3.50 -11.40
N ARG A 164 -15.31 -2.34 -11.13
CA ARG A 164 -15.98 -1.06 -11.41
C ARG A 164 -15.91 -0.75 -12.89
N ILE A 165 -17.02 -0.24 -13.44
CA ILE A 165 -17.04 0.28 -14.80
C ILE A 165 -16.36 1.63 -14.77
N ARG A 166 -15.26 1.78 -15.51
CA ARG A 166 -14.56 3.05 -15.63
C ARG A 166 -15.17 3.88 -16.73
N PRO A 167 -15.21 5.23 -16.57
CA PRO A 167 -15.48 6.10 -17.70
C PRO A 167 -14.45 5.83 -18.79
N GLY A 168 -14.83 6.03 -20.06
CA GLY A 168 -13.90 5.88 -21.16
C GLY A 168 -12.67 6.79 -21.02
N PRO A 169 -11.62 6.56 -21.83
CA PRO A 169 -10.42 7.38 -21.76
C PRO A 169 -10.74 8.85 -22.01
N ASP A 170 -10.20 9.70 -21.15
CA ASP A 170 -10.31 11.16 -21.31
C ASP A 170 -9.46 11.64 -22.47
#